data_4b59aa81fa36e73a801bdf3ce174f4ce
#
_entry.id   4b59aa81fa36e73a801bdf3ce174f4ce
#
_cell.length_a   1.000
_cell.length_b   1.000
_cell.length_c   1.000
_cell.angle_alpha   90.00
_cell.angle_beta   90.00
_cell.angle_gamma   90.00
#
_symmetry.space_group_name_H-M   'P 1'
#
loop_
_entity.id
_entity.type
_entity.pdbx_description
1 polymer ?
#
loop_
_entity_poly.entity_id
_entity_poly.type
_entity_poly.pdbx_seq_one_letter_code
_entity_poly.pdbx_strand_id
1 'polypeptide(L)'
;MAARQELTMNILLTGGTGLIGRALCRRWLADGHRLWVWSRTPQRVAALCGAEVQGVGSLQQLDAVALDAVVNLAGAPIADRPWTKSRKALLWDSRVKLTEQLVEWLGRREQKPALLISGSAVGWYGDGGEHRLTEGDQPVSTDFASQLCNAWEERAMEATVLGMRVVLVRTGLVLSRDGGFLQRLLPPFRLGLGGRIGDGRQWMPWIHIEDQIALIDFLLRQPAASGPYNACAPAPVRNVEFTRSLGHCLHRPTVLPVPAAVLKPLLGELAGLLLGGQHALPQRVEAEGFRFRFNDLDSALADLLTPP
;
A
#
# COMPACT_ATOMS: atom_id res chain seq x y z
N MET A 1 -5.55 -27.96 -22.68
CA MET A 1 -5.18 -26.79 -21.84
C MET A 1 -3.75 -27.04 -21.35
N ALA A 2 -2.73 -26.44 -21.96
CA ALA A 2 -1.36 -26.55 -21.49
C ALA A 2 -1.24 -25.73 -20.19
N ALA A 3 -0.92 -26.39 -19.08
CA ALA A 3 -0.52 -25.73 -17.86
C ALA A 3 0.69 -24.85 -18.20
N ARG A 4 0.54 -23.52 -18.16
CA ARG A 4 1.69 -22.62 -18.15
C ARG A 4 2.52 -23.03 -16.93
N GLN A 5 3.68 -23.64 -17.15
CA GLN A 5 4.70 -23.74 -16.12
C GLN A 5 5.03 -22.30 -15.70
N GLU A 6 4.46 -21.86 -14.60
CA GLU A 6 4.80 -20.56 -14.03
C GLU A 6 6.26 -20.64 -13.59
N LEU A 7 7.10 -19.82 -14.20
CA LEU A 7 8.52 -19.75 -13.89
C LEU A 7 8.67 -19.36 -12.40
N THR A 8 9.32 -20.23 -11.64
CA THR A 8 9.71 -19.91 -10.27
C THR A 8 10.63 -18.70 -10.27
N MET A 9 10.26 -17.64 -9.57
CA MET A 9 11.02 -16.40 -9.45
C MET A 9 11.71 -16.29 -8.10
N ASN A 10 12.86 -15.65 -8.09
CA ASN A 10 13.58 -15.22 -6.90
C ASN A 10 13.23 -13.77 -6.60
N ILE A 11 12.47 -13.52 -5.54
CA ILE A 11 11.91 -12.20 -5.23
C ILE A 11 12.44 -11.68 -3.90
N LEU A 12 13.01 -10.47 -3.92
CA LEU A 12 13.36 -9.74 -2.71
C LEU A 12 12.20 -8.81 -2.31
N LEU A 13 11.78 -8.89 -1.05
CA LEU A 13 10.83 -7.94 -0.47
C LEU A 13 11.49 -7.07 0.60
N THR A 14 11.19 -5.78 0.58
CA THR A 14 11.27 -4.94 1.78
C THR A 14 9.88 -4.77 2.36
N GLY A 15 9.76 -4.59 3.67
CA GLY A 15 8.43 -4.51 4.30
C GLY A 15 7.63 -5.82 4.29
N GLY A 16 8.28 -6.96 4.02
CA GLY A 16 7.65 -8.28 3.97
C GLY A 16 6.92 -8.67 5.26
N THR A 17 7.35 -8.18 6.42
CA THR A 17 6.68 -8.42 7.71
C THR A 17 5.45 -7.52 7.96
N GLY A 18 5.15 -6.58 7.07
CA GLY A 18 3.95 -5.72 7.12
C GLY A 18 2.67 -6.44 6.65
N LEU A 19 1.54 -5.74 6.69
CA LEU A 19 0.23 -6.29 6.31
C LEU A 19 0.23 -6.85 4.87
N ILE A 20 0.55 -6.01 3.88
CA ILE A 20 0.60 -6.40 2.46
C ILE A 20 1.71 -7.42 2.23
N GLY A 21 2.91 -7.18 2.79
CA GLY A 21 4.07 -8.05 2.59
C GLY A 21 3.85 -9.49 3.05
N ARG A 22 3.25 -9.70 4.23
CA ARG A 22 2.91 -11.04 4.72
C ARG A 22 1.92 -11.77 3.82
N ALA A 23 0.95 -11.04 3.30
CA ALA A 23 -0.05 -11.58 2.41
C ALA A 23 0.55 -11.96 1.05
N LEU A 24 1.45 -11.13 0.50
CA LEU A 24 2.22 -11.45 -0.70
C LEU A 24 3.13 -12.67 -0.48
N CYS A 25 3.83 -12.74 0.66
CA CYS A 25 4.67 -13.90 0.97
C CYS A 25 3.86 -15.20 0.94
N ARG A 26 2.69 -15.24 1.59
CA ARG A 26 1.81 -16.42 1.58
C ARG A 26 1.39 -16.79 0.15
N ARG A 27 0.99 -15.82 -0.64
CA ARG A 27 0.57 -16.02 -2.03
C ARG A 27 1.71 -16.58 -2.88
N TRP A 28 2.86 -15.94 -2.88
CA TRP A 28 3.98 -16.29 -3.74
C TRP A 28 4.70 -17.56 -3.32
N LEU A 29 4.68 -17.93 -2.03
CA LEU A 29 5.12 -19.26 -1.59
C LEU A 29 4.20 -20.36 -2.16
N ALA A 30 2.89 -20.14 -2.14
CA ALA A 30 1.93 -21.08 -2.73
C ALA A 30 2.10 -21.23 -4.25
N ASP A 31 2.55 -20.15 -4.93
CA ASP A 31 2.87 -20.15 -6.35
C ASP A 31 4.30 -20.71 -6.64
N GLY A 32 5.04 -21.13 -5.61
CA GLY A 32 6.36 -21.78 -5.75
C GLY A 32 7.53 -20.82 -5.92
N HIS A 33 7.36 -19.53 -5.65
CA HIS A 33 8.45 -18.56 -5.72
C HIS A 33 9.41 -18.67 -4.52
N ARG A 34 10.68 -18.28 -4.70
CA ARG A 34 11.68 -18.17 -3.63
C ARG A 34 11.72 -16.74 -3.13
N LEU A 35 11.61 -16.56 -1.81
CA LEU A 35 11.41 -15.24 -1.21
C LEU A 35 12.50 -14.90 -0.20
N TRP A 36 13.03 -13.69 -0.32
CA TRP A 36 13.90 -13.06 0.65
C TRP A 36 13.22 -11.81 1.20
N VAL A 37 13.34 -11.57 2.48
CA VAL A 37 12.82 -10.36 3.12
C VAL A 37 13.96 -9.61 3.81
N TRP A 38 14.28 -8.43 3.30
CA TRP A 38 15.18 -7.53 4.00
C TRP A 38 14.47 -6.86 5.17
N SER A 39 14.94 -7.16 6.39
CA SER A 39 14.27 -6.76 7.63
C SER A 39 15.27 -6.37 8.71
N ARG A 40 14.87 -5.42 9.55
CA ARG A 40 15.60 -5.06 10.79
C ARG A 40 15.60 -6.20 11.83
N THR A 41 14.70 -7.13 11.70
CA THR A 41 14.55 -8.32 12.57
C THR A 41 14.44 -9.59 11.72
N PRO A 42 15.52 -9.99 11.02
CA PRO A 42 15.48 -11.08 10.04
C PRO A 42 15.07 -12.42 10.68
N GLN A 43 15.41 -12.64 11.95
CA GLN A 43 15.05 -13.85 12.72
C GLN A 43 13.52 -14.03 12.91
N ARG A 44 12.71 -12.97 12.73
CA ARG A 44 11.26 -13.03 12.84
C ARG A 44 10.56 -13.30 11.50
N VAL A 45 11.30 -13.24 10.40
CA VAL A 45 10.72 -13.32 9.05
C VAL A 45 10.05 -14.66 8.82
N ALA A 46 10.71 -15.77 9.09
CA ALA A 46 10.15 -17.11 8.89
C ALA A 46 8.84 -17.31 9.66
N ALA A 47 8.76 -16.84 10.90
CA ALA A 47 7.56 -16.96 11.72
C ALA A 47 6.39 -16.07 11.22
N LEU A 48 6.66 -14.93 10.58
CA LEU A 48 5.66 -13.97 10.15
C LEU A 48 5.23 -14.13 8.69
N CYS A 49 6.15 -14.58 7.84
CA CYS A 49 5.98 -14.57 6.38
C CYS A 49 5.82 -15.99 5.80
N GLY A 50 6.23 -17.02 6.55
CA GLY A 50 6.26 -18.41 6.14
C GLY A 50 7.64 -19.03 6.37
N ALA A 51 7.67 -20.32 6.77
CA ALA A 51 8.91 -21.00 7.20
C ALA A 51 10.01 -21.01 6.11
N GLU A 52 9.62 -20.99 4.84
CA GLU A 52 10.53 -21.04 3.68
C GLU A 52 11.05 -19.64 3.27
N VAL A 53 10.51 -18.56 3.85
CA VAL A 53 10.96 -17.19 3.54
C VAL A 53 12.25 -16.88 4.29
N GLN A 54 13.28 -16.49 3.54
CA GLN A 54 14.58 -16.17 4.10
C GLN A 54 14.65 -14.72 4.56
N GLY A 55 14.89 -14.50 5.86
CA GLY A 55 15.13 -13.18 6.44
C GLY A 55 16.59 -12.78 6.30
N VAL A 56 16.85 -11.58 5.78
CA VAL A 56 18.21 -11.01 5.68
C VAL A 56 18.29 -9.68 6.42
N GLY A 57 19.38 -9.46 7.14
CA GLY A 57 19.64 -8.24 7.92
C GLY A 57 20.34 -7.17 7.09
N SER A 58 21.06 -7.55 6.04
CA SER A 58 21.74 -6.63 5.13
C SER A 58 21.59 -7.11 3.69
N LEU A 59 21.60 -6.16 2.75
CA LEU A 59 21.50 -6.44 1.32
C LEU A 59 22.73 -7.20 0.78
N GLN A 60 23.90 -7.04 1.36
CA GLN A 60 25.14 -7.72 0.98
C GLN A 60 25.03 -9.24 1.11
N GLN A 61 24.17 -9.75 2.00
CA GLN A 61 23.89 -11.20 2.10
C GLN A 61 23.27 -11.79 0.82
N LEU A 62 22.79 -10.93 -0.07
CA LEU A 62 22.16 -11.31 -1.32
C LEU A 62 23.00 -11.06 -2.56
N ASP A 63 24.27 -10.64 -2.42
CA ASP A 63 25.11 -10.29 -3.57
C ASP A 63 25.27 -11.45 -4.56
N ALA A 64 25.35 -12.69 -4.08
CA ALA A 64 25.45 -13.89 -4.90
C ALA A 64 24.08 -14.49 -5.35
N VAL A 65 22.96 -13.93 -4.89
CA VAL A 65 21.62 -14.45 -5.21
C VAL A 65 21.15 -13.83 -6.53
N ALA A 66 20.87 -14.63 -7.55
CA ALA A 66 20.22 -14.15 -8.76
C ALA A 66 18.77 -13.80 -8.46
N LEU A 67 18.44 -12.50 -8.46
CA LEU A 67 17.08 -11.99 -8.21
C LEU A 67 16.40 -11.66 -9.55
N ASP A 68 15.12 -12.04 -9.69
CA ASP A 68 14.29 -11.71 -10.83
C ASP A 68 13.52 -10.41 -10.63
N ALA A 69 13.04 -10.17 -9.39
CA ALA A 69 12.28 -8.98 -9.04
C ALA A 69 12.57 -8.51 -7.61
N VAL A 70 12.37 -7.21 -7.40
CA VAL A 70 12.39 -6.57 -6.09
C VAL A 70 11.06 -5.88 -5.84
N VAL A 71 10.49 -6.08 -4.64
CA VAL A 71 9.25 -5.45 -4.21
C VAL A 71 9.50 -4.65 -2.94
N ASN A 72 9.48 -3.33 -3.07
CA ASN A 72 9.83 -2.38 -2.04
C ASN A 72 8.58 -1.80 -1.37
N LEU A 73 8.14 -2.41 -0.27
CA LEU A 73 6.95 -1.99 0.51
C LEU A 73 7.29 -1.49 1.91
N ALA A 74 8.57 -1.25 2.20
CA ALA A 74 8.99 -0.79 3.51
C ALA A 74 8.47 0.62 3.79
N GLY A 75 7.98 0.82 5.00
CA GLY A 75 7.54 2.13 5.48
C GLY A 75 7.01 2.04 6.91
N ALA A 76 7.39 3.01 7.75
CA ALA A 76 6.79 3.15 9.07
C ALA A 76 5.30 3.51 8.92
N PRO A 77 4.40 3.05 9.83
CA PRO A 77 2.97 3.38 9.76
C PRO A 77 2.73 4.89 9.71
N ILE A 78 1.94 5.36 8.71
CA ILE A 78 1.78 6.80 8.45
C ILE A 78 0.87 7.49 9.46
N ALA A 79 -0.15 6.79 9.96
CA ALA A 79 -1.25 7.36 10.74
C ALA A 79 -1.36 6.79 12.17
N ASP A 80 -0.26 6.30 12.76
CA ASP A 80 -0.27 5.76 14.13
C ASP A 80 0.01 6.80 15.21
N ARG A 81 0.64 7.91 14.86
CA ARG A 81 1.04 9.00 15.77
C ARG A 81 1.01 10.35 15.07
N PRO A 82 0.81 11.46 15.79
CA PRO A 82 0.93 12.82 15.25
C PRO A 82 2.28 13.07 14.56
N TRP A 83 2.28 13.90 13.53
CA TRP A 83 3.47 14.17 12.72
C TRP A 83 4.36 15.25 13.35
N THR A 84 5.08 14.87 14.40
CA THR A 84 6.20 15.67 14.93
C THR A 84 7.38 15.70 13.96
N LYS A 85 8.34 16.60 14.17
CA LYS A 85 9.57 16.66 13.35
C LYS A 85 10.30 15.30 13.32
N SER A 86 10.45 14.65 14.48
CA SER A 86 11.08 13.33 14.57
C SER A 86 10.27 12.24 13.88
N ARG A 87 8.92 12.32 13.97
CA ARG A 87 8.04 11.37 13.27
C ARG A 87 8.12 11.52 11.75
N LYS A 88 8.11 12.75 11.25
CA LYS A 88 8.31 13.03 9.82
C LYS A 88 9.66 12.52 9.32
N ALA A 89 10.74 12.73 10.09
CA ALA A 89 12.05 12.18 9.75
C ALA A 89 12.02 10.64 9.65
N LEU A 90 11.40 9.95 10.62
CA LEU A 90 11.24 8.50 10.58
C LEU A 90 10.42 8.02 9.36
N LEU A 91 9.33 8.73 9.03
CA LEU A 91 8.52 8.43 7.85
C LEU A 91 9.32 8.58 6.56
N TRP A 92 10.13 9.62 6.48
CA TRP A 92 11.04 9.88 5.38
C TRP A 92 12.13 8.82 5.25
N ASP A 93 12.87 8.57 6.34
CA ASP A 93 13.97 7.61 6.35
C ASP A 93 13.53 6.19 6.01
N SER A 94 12.34 5.79 6.50
CA SER A 94 11.80 4.45 6.26
C SER A 94 11.30 4.21 4.83
N ARG A 95 11.21 5.26 4.01
CA ARG A 95 10.77 5.20 2.60
C ARG A 95 11.86 5.69 1.66
N VAL A 96 12.16 6.98 1.74
CA VAL A 96 13.06 7.65 0.78
C VAL A 96 14.49 7.15 0.93
N LYS A 97 15.09 7.23 2.14
CA LYS A 97 16.47 6.76 2.35
C LYS A 97 16.62 5.25 2.20
N LEU A 98 15.60 4.49 2.64
CA LEU A 98 15.64 3.03 2.44
C LEU A 98 15.62 2.68 0.94
N THR A 99 14.80 3.38 0.15
CA THR A 99 14.74 3.17 -1.30
C THR A 99 16.04 3.60 -1.98
N GLU A 100 16.63 4.71 -1.57
CA GLU A 100 17.96 5.15 -2.02
C GLU A 100 19.01 4.06 -1.77
N GLN A 101 19.13 3.55 -0.54
CA GLN A 101 20.04 2.44 -0.20
C GLN A 101 19.80 1.19 -1.05
N LEU A 102 18.53 0.86 -1.30
CA LEU A 102 18.15 -0.28 -2.14
C LEU A 102 18.60 -0.07 -3.58
N VAL A 103 18.33 1.07 -4.18
CA VAL A 103 18.69 1.40 -5.58
C VAL A 103 20.20 1.49 -5.74
N GLU A 104 20.93 2.10 -4.80
CA GLU A 104 22.38 2.10 -4.80
C GLU A 104 22.99 0.70 -4.76
N TRP A 105 22.43 -0.19 -3.91
CA TRP A 105 22.88 -1.58 -3.85
C TRP A 105 22.59 -2.31 -5.16
N LEU A 106 21.40 -2.12 -5.75
CA LEU A 106 21.05 -2.68 -7.05
C LEU A 106 22.00 -2.22 -8.16
N GLY A 107 22.44 -0.94 -8.09
CA GLY A 107 23.42 -0.39 -9.06
C GLY A 107 24.77 -1.06 -9.04
N ARG A 108 25.20 -1.56 -7.87
CA ARG A 108 26.52 -2.23 -7.68
C ARG A 108 26.52 -3.70 -8.11
N ARG A 109 25.33 -4.30 -8.34
CA ARG A 109 25.23 -5.71 -8.72
C ARG A 109 25.64 -5.93 -10.18
N GLU A 110 26.35 -7.02 -10.44
CA GLU A 110 26.63 -7.48 -11.80
C GLU A 110 25.33 -7.91 -12.50
N GLN A 111 24.54 -8.75 -11.84
CA GLN A 111 23.24 -9.19 -12.33
C GLN A 111 22.11 -8.43 -11.61
N LYS A 112 21.51 -7.52 -12.35
CA LYS A 112 20.39 -6.71 -11.84
C LYS A 112 19.07 -7.43 -12.09
N PRO A 113 18.11 -7.39 -11.13
CA PRO A 113 16.75 -7.89 -11.39
C PRO A 113 16.09 -7.07 -12.50
N ALA A 114 15.22 -7.71 -13.26
CA ALA A 114 14.53 -7.06 -14.37
C ALA A 114 13.48 -6.04 -13.91
N LEU A 115 12.98 -6.16 -12.65
CA LEU A 115 11.84 -5.43 -12.15
C LEU A 115 12.06 -4.89 -10.73
N LEU A 116 11.68 -3.63 -10.54
CA LEU A 116 11.42 -3.02 -9.23
C LEU A 116 9.94 -2.61 -9.15
N ILE A 117 9.16 -3.21 -8.25
CA ILE A 117 7.86 -2.69 -7.82
C ILE A 117 8.07 -1.91 -6.53
N SER A 118 7.84 -0.61 -6.56
CA SER A 118 7.95 0.23 -5.36
C SER A 118 6.59 0.69 -4.88
N GLY A 119 6.37 0.59 -3.58
CA GLY A 119 5.23 1.21 -2.93
C GLY A 119 5.25 2.73 -3.10
N SER A 120 4.07 3.28 -3.15
CA SER A 120 3.70 4.68 -3.04
C SER A 120 2.32 4.74 -2.37
N ALA A 121 1.67 5.88 -2.37
CA ALA A 121 0.30 6.01 -1.89
C ALA A 121 -0.46 7.05 -2.71
N VAL A 122 -1.79 6.94 -2.74
CA VAL A 122 -2.67 7.96 -3.36
C VAL A 122 -2.50 9.35 -2.75
N GLY A 123 -1.92 9.42 -1.55
CA GLY A 123 -1.47 10.69 -0.94
C GLY A 123 -0.47 11.47 -1.79
N TRP A 124 0.12 10.87 -2.82
CA TRP A 124 0.93 11.53 -3.84
C TRP A 124 0.19 12.70 -4.50
N TYR A 125 -1.11 12.57 -4.72
CA TYR A 125 -1.94 13.61 -5.31
C TYR A 125 -2.19 14.81 -4.37
N GLY A 126 -2.01 14.63 -3.05
CA GLY A 126 -2.47 15.58 -2.04
C GLY A 126 -3.98 15.53 -1.83
N ASP A 127 -4.56 16.60 -1.25
CA ASP A 127 -6.02 16.71 -1.14
C ASP A 127 -6.62 17.11 -2.49
N GLY A 128 -7.31 16.16 -3.12
CA GLY A 128 -7.87 16.32 -4.46
C GLY A 128 -9.27 16.94 -4.50
N GLY A 129 -9.91 17.14 -3.35
CA GLY A 129 -11.30 17.62 -3.28
C GLY A 129 -12.23 16.78 -4.16
N GLU A 130 -12.90 17.40 -5.13
CA GLU A 130 -13.84 16.74 -6.05
C GLU A 130 -13.18 16.23 -7.35
N HIS A 131 -11.89 16.51 -7.57
CA HIS A 131 -11.21 16.12 -8.80
C HIS A 131 -11.07 14.60 -8.89
N ARG A 132 -11.47 14.03 -10.04
CA ARG A 132 -11.18 12.64 -10.38
C ARG A 132 -9.71 12.52 -10.73
N LEU A 133 -8.99 11.67 -10.03
CA LEU A 133 -7.55 11.53 -10.11
C LEU A 133 -7.19 10.17 -10.71
N THR A 134 -6.48 10.21 -11.82
CA THR A 134 -5.96 9.04 -12.53
C THR A 134 -4.43 9.07 -12.52
N GLU A 135 -3.81 8.04 -13.01
CA GLU A 135 -2.34 7.93 -13.03
C GLU A 135 -1.66 8.97 -13.95
N GLY A 136 -2.41 9.56 -14.88
CA GLY A 136 -1.94 10.64 -15.76
C GLY A 136 -1.97 12.05 -15.15
N ASP A 137 -2.64 12.21 -14.01
CA ASP A 137 -2.79 13.51 -13.37
C ASP A 137 -1.57 13.90 -12.54
N GLN A 138 -1.39 15.20 -12.33
CA GLN A 138 -0.35 15.78 -11.47
C GLN A 138 -0.87 15.97 -10.04
N PRO A 139 0.03 16.12 -9.03
CA PRO A 139 -0.36 16.47 -7.67
C PRO A 139 -1.19 17.77 -7.63
N VAL A 140 -2.30 17.73 -6.87
CA VAL A 140 -3.22 18.87 -6.73
C VAL A 140 -2.79 19.77 -5.57
N SER A 141 -2.11 19.21 -4.57
CA SER A 141 -1.55 19.96 -3.44
C SER A 141 -0.22 19.37 -2.99
N THR A 142 0.57 20.15 -2.26
CA THR A 142 1.93 19.79 -1.84
C THR A 142 2.06 19.77 -0.33
N ASP A 143 1.22 18.97 0.33
CA ASP A 143 1.36 18.67 1.77
C ASP A 143 2.51 17.69 2.04
N PHE A 144 2.77 17.40 3.31
CA PHE A 144 3.86 16.48 3.69
C PHE A 144 3.68 15.07 3.11
N ALA A 145 2.45 14.56 3.01
CA ALA A 145 2.20 13.23 2.45
C ALA A 145 2.51 13.20 0.95
N SER A 146 2.09 14.22 0.21
CA SER A 146 2.41 14.38 -1.21
C SER A 146 3.92 14.51 -1.45
N GLN A 147 4.61 15.36 -0.70
CA GLN A 147 6.07 15.51 -0.78
C GLN A 147 6.81 14.20 -0.47
N LEU A 148 6.38 13.47 0.55
CA LEU A 148 6.96 12.19 0.92
C LEU A 148 6.80 11.14 -0.19
N CYS A 149 5.59 11.03 -0.75
CA CYS A 149 5.31 10.09 -1.83
C CYS A 149 6.09 10.45 -3.11
N ASN A 150 6.15 11.75 -3.45
CA ASN A 150 6.90 12.21 -4.60
C ASN A 150 8.39 11.87 -4.50
N ALA A 151 9.03 12.21 -3.38
CA ALA A 151 10.43 11.87 -3.15
C ALA A 151 10.67 10.34 -3.12
N TRP A 152 9.70 9.56 -2.63
CA TRP A 152 9.79 8.11 -2.64
C TRP A 152 9.74 7.55 -4.06
N GLU A 153 8.81 8.04 -4.90
CA GLU A 153 8.70 7.66 -6.31
C GLU A 153 9.95 8.07 -7.10
N GLU A 154 10.48 9.29 -6.89
CA GLU A 154 11.71 9.77 -7.53
C GLU A 154 12.88 8.82 -7.26
N ARG A 155 13.12 8.41 -6.01
CA ARG A 155 14.19 7.46 -5.66
C ARG A 155 13.99 6.09 -6.30
N ALA A 156 12.76 5.59 -6.37
CA ALA A 156 12.49 4.32 -7.04
C ALA A 156 12.74 4.42 -8.55
N MET A 157 12.38 5.53 -9.18
CA MET A 157 12.56 5.75 -10.62
C MET A 157 14.03 5.81 -11.04
N GLU A 158 14.97 6.11 -10.15
CA GLU A 158 16.41 6.04 -10.43
C GLU A 158 16.84 4.63 -10.89
N ALA A 159 16.13 3.58 -10.51
CA ALA A 159 16.40 2.23 -10.98
C ALA A 159 16.18 2.04 -12.50
N THR A 160 15.48 2.95 -13.17
CA THR A 160 15.31 2.92 -14.63
C THR A 160 16.64 3.12 -15.36
N VAL A 161 17.53 3.95 -14.81
CA VAL A 161 18.88 4.19 -15.37
C VAL A 161 19.73 2.91 -15.31
N LEU A 162 19.39 1.98 -14.41
CA LEU A 162 20.05 0.68 -14.30
C LEU A 162 19.51 -0.36 -15.31
N GLY A 163 18.56 0.03 -16.17
CA GLY A 163 17.91 -0.85 -17.13
C GLY A 163 16.76 -1.68 -16.55
N MET A 164 16.33 -1.36 -15.33
CA MET A 164 15.21 -2.06 -14.66
C MET A 164 13.88 -1.47 -15.08
N ARG A 165 12.86 -2.29 -15.23
CA ARG A 165 11.47 -1.87 -15.29
C ARG A 165 11.02 -1.44 -13.89
N VAL A 166 10.49 -0.23 -13.75
CA VAL A 166 10.02 0.30 -12.46
C VAL A 166 8.51 0.50 -12.50
N VAL A 167 7.84 -0.06 -11.50
CA VAL A 167 6.40 0.08 -11.28
C VAL A 167 6.17 0.75 -9.92
N LEU A 168 5.35 1.79 -9.90
CA LEU A 168 5.00 2.54 -8.70
C LEU A 168 3.56 2.23 -8.31
N VAL A 169 3.34 1.69 -7.10
CA VAL A 169 2.01 1.29 -6.64
C VAL A 169 1.48 2.33 -5.66
N ARG A 170 0.65 3.25 -6.16
CA ARG A 170 -0.04 4.29 -5.36
C ARG A 170 -1.20 3.66 -4.61
N THR A 171 -0.92 3.13 -3.45
CA THR A 171 -1.86 2.37 -2.63
C THR A 171 -2.86 3.29 -1.93
N GLY A 172 -4.14 2.94 -2.01
CA GLY A 172 -5.23 3.55 -1.27
C GLY A 172 -5.36 3.04 0.16
N LEU A 173 -6.58 3.09 0.71
CA LEU A 173 -6.90 2.59 2.04
C LEU A 173 -7.11 1.07 1.99
N VAL A 174 -6.10 0.31 2.37
CA VAL A 174 -6.19 -1.17 2.35
C VAL A 174 -7.11 -1.65 3.47
N LEU A 175 -8.18 -2.34 3.09
CA LEU A 175 -9.13 -2.98 4.00
C LEU A 175 -8.70 -4.44 4.23
N SER A 176 -8.51 -4.80 5.50
CA SER A 176 -8.12 -6.15 5.91
C SER A 176 -8.60 -6.43 7.34
N ARG A 177 -8.92 -7.69 7.62
CA ARG A 177 -9.20 -8.16 8.99
C ARG A 177 -7.94 -8.29 9.84
N ASP A 178 -6.78 -8.46 9.23
CA ASP A 178 -5.52 -8.78 9.90
C ASP A 178 -4.72 -7.54 10.33
N GLY A 179 -5.23 -6.34 10.06
CA GLY A 179 -4.52 -5.10 10.42
C GLY A 179 -4.93 -3.89 9.59
N GLY A 180 -4.12 -2.83 9.70
CA GLY A 180 -4.28 -1.61 8.92
C GLY A 180 -5.39 -0.69 9.38
N PHE A 181 -5.96 0.03 8.41
CA PHE A 181 -6.97 1.08 8.65
C PHE A 181 -8.26 0.54 9.27
N LEU A 182 -8.82 -0.54 8.68
CA LEU A 182 -10.10 -1.11 9.13
C LEU A 182 -10.03 -1.58 10.59
N GLN A 183 -8.97 -2.31 10.95
CA GLN A 183 -8.82 -2.84 12.31
C GLN A 183 -8.83 -1.74 13.38
N ARG A 184 -8.33 -0.54 13.06
CA ARG A 184 -8.34 0.62 13.99
C ARG A 184 -9.72 1.23 14.14
N LEU A 185 -10.57 1.14 13.13
CA LEU A 185 -11.94 1.63 13.19
C LEU A 185 -12.89 0.69 13.93
N LEU A 186 -12.63 -0.62 13.91
CA LEU A 186 -13.55 -1.62 14.47
C LEU A 186 -13.89 -1.40 15.95
N PRO A 187 -12.95 -1.09 16.89
CA PRO A 187 -13.28 -0.95 18.30
C PRO A 187 -14.33 0.14 18.57
N PRO A 188 -14.17 1.40 18.14
CA PRO A 188 -15.19 2.42 18.37
C PRO A 188 -16.51 2.12 17.64
N PHE A 189 -16.46 1.55 16.42
CA PHE A 189 -17.68 1.21 15.70
C PHE A 189 -18.46 0.08 16.38
N ARG A 190 -17.79 -0.97 16.87
CA ARG A 190 -18.43 -2.07 17.62
C ARG A 190 -19.13 -1.58 18.91
N LEU A 191 -18.60 -0.53 19.51
CA LEU A 191 -19.21 0.13 20.69
C LEU A 191 -20.34 1.10 20.33
N GLY A 192 -20.69 1.27 19.05
CA GLY A 192 -21.68 2.25 18.61
C GLY A 192 -21.22 3.71 18.68
N LEU A 193 -19.92 3.93 18.87
CA LEU A 193 -19.29 5.25 18.93
C LEU A 193 -18.70 5.69 17.58
N GLY A 194 -18.89 4.89 16.52
CA GLY A 194 -18.45 5.21 15.18
C GLY A 194 -19.23 6.36 14.56
N GLY A 195 -18.56 7.16 13.72
CA GLY A 195 -19.21 8.26 13.04
C GLY A 195 -18.34 8.88 11.95
N ARG A 196 -18.94 9.75 11.15
CA ARG A 196 -18.23 10.46 10.10
C ARG A 196 -17.15 11.39 10.66
N ILE A 197 -16.07 11.52 9.92
CA ILE A 197 -14.96 12.42 10.25
C ILE A 197 -15.22 13.77 9.56
N GLY A 198 -15.21 14.85 10.31
CA GLY A 198 -15.50 16.19 9.79
C GLY A 198 -16.91 16.27 9.20
N ASP A 199 -17.02 16.81 8.00
CA ASP A 199 -18.29 16.87 7.25
C ASP A 199 -18.59 15.54 6.49
N GLY A 200 -17.62 14.63 6.41
CA GLY A 200 -17.76 13.32 5.77
C GLY A 200 -17.71 13.35 4.24
N ARG A 201 -17.34 14.48 3.64
CA ARG A 201 -17.35 14.65 2.18
C ARG A 201 -16.05 14.17 1.51
N GLN A 202 -14.97 14.01 2.27
CA GLN A 202 -13.68 13.56 1.74
C GLN A 202 -13.80 12.16 1.14
N TRP A 203 -13.14 12.00 -0.02
CA TRP A 203 -13.08 10.73 -0.72
C TRP A 203 -12.15 9.73 -0.04
N MET A 204 -12.55 8.47 -0.03
CA MET A 204 -11.81 7.35 0.53
C MET A 204 -11.54 6.32 -0.57
N PRO A 205 -10.41 6.38 -1.25
CA PRO A 205 -10.00 5.39 -2.24
C PRO A 205 -9.54 4.12 -1.50
N TRP A 206 -10.47 3.23 -1.25
CA TRP A 206 -10.25 1.96 -0.57
C TRP A 206 -9.84 0.86 -1.55
N ILE A 207 -9.22 -0.21 -1.04
CA ILE A 207 -8.97 -1.45 -1.76
C ILE A 207 -9.04 -2.63 -0.79
N HIS A 208 -9.65 -3.74 -1.21
CA HIS A 208 -9.62 -4.99 -0.46
C HIS A 208 -8.21 -5.59 -0.49
N ILE A 209 -7.76 -6.20 0.63
CA ILE A 209 -6.40 -6.79 0.73
C ILE A 209 -6.14 -7.83 -0.37
N GLU A 210 -7.13 -8.65 -0.74
CA GLU A 210 -6.96 -9.64 -1.81
C GLU A 210 -6.75 -8.98 -3.17
N ASP A 211 -7.49 -7.91 -3.49
CA ASP A 211 -7.29 -7.15 -4.73
C ASP A 211 -5.95 -6.43 -4.73
N GLN A 212 -5.51 -5.90 -3.58
CA GLN A 212 -4.18 -5.29 -3.45
C GLN A 212 -3.06 -6.29 -3.80
N ILE A 213 -3.17 -7.53 -3.31
CA ILE A 213 -2.20 -8.59 -3.57
C ILE A 213 -2.27 -9.04 -5.02
N ALA A 214 -3.49 -9.27 -5.53
CA ALA A 214 -3.72 -9.67 -6.91
C ALA A 214 -3.21 -8.63 -7.91
N LEU A 215 -3.37 -7.33 -7.59
CA LEU A 215 -2.87 -6.22 -8.41
C LEU A 215 -1.34 -6.20 -8.45
N ILE A 216 -0.66 -6.37 -7.31
CA ILE A 216 0.81 -6.43 -7.28
C ILE A 216 1.31 -7.66 -8.03
N ASP A 217 0.66 -8.80 -7.89
CA ASP A 217 0.99 -10.03 -8.62
C ASP A 217 0.76 -9.87 -10.13
N PHE A 218 -0.33 -9.23 -10.53
CA PHE A 218 -0.60 -8.90 -11.93
C PHE A 218 0.52 -8.02 -12.52
N LEU A 219 0.93 -6.97 -11.82
CA LEU A 219 2.01 -6.06 -12.26
C LEU A 219 3.38 -6.75 -12.27
N LEU A 220 3.63 -7.71 -11.39
CA LEU A 220 4.81 -8.55 -11.39
C LEU A 220 4.92 -9.33 -12.72
N ARG A 221 3.81 -9.92 -13.17
CA ARG A 221 3.71 -10.78 -14.34
C ARG A 221 3.51 -10.04 -15.66
N GLN A 222 3.14 -8.75 -15.63
CA GLN A 222 2.85 -7.94 -16.82
C GLN A 222 4.11 -7.27 -17.36
N PRO A 223 4.72 -7.75 -18.48
CA PRO A 223 6.01 -7.24 -18.94
C PRO A 223 5.98 -5.77 -19.39
N ALA A 224 4.84 -5.29 -19.87
CA ALA A 224 4.67 -3.91 -20.33
C ALA A 224 4.40 -2.91 -19.20
N ALA A 225 4.07 -3.38 -17.99
CA ALA A 225 3.73 -2.48 -16.88
C ALA A 225 4.94 -1.67 -16.42
N SER A 226 4.81 -0.34 -16.38
CA SER A 226 5.84 0.59 -15.90
C SER A 226 5.22 1.90 -15.43
N GLY A 227 5.93 2.64 -14.55
CA GLY A 227 5.42 3.89 -13.99
C GLY A 227 4.30 3.71 -12.97
N PRO A 228 3.46 4.73 -12.70
CA PRO A 228 2.47 4.72 -11.63
C PRO A 228 1.21 3.92 -11.96
N TYR A 229 0.67 3.26 -10.91
CA TYR A 229 -0.62 2.58 -10.89
C TYR A 229 -1.36 2.90 -9.60
N ASN A 230 -2.61 3.33 -9.71
CA ASN A 230 -3.49 3.51 -8.55
C ASN A 230 -4.00 2.14 -8.07
N ALA A 231 -3.59 1.75 -6.88
CA ALA A 231 -4.08 0.55 -6.22
C ALA A 231 -5.24 0.93 -5.29
N CYS A 232 -6.39 1.14 -5.89
CA CYS A 232 -7.67 1.42 -5.24
C CYS A 232 -8.80 0.73 -6.01
N ALA A 233 -9.92 0.46 -5.33
CA ALA A 233 -11.11 -0.11 -5.97
C ALA A 233 -11.72 0.88 -6.98
N PRO A 234 -12.46 0.39 -8.01
CA PRO A 234 -13.05 1.24 -9.05
C PRO A 234 -14.11 2.22 -8.54
N ALA A 235 -14.73 1.91 -7.39
CA ALA A 235 -15.78 2.71 -6.77
C ALA A 235 -15.30 3.29 -5.42
N PRO A 236 -14.48 4.36 -5.42
CA PRO A 236 -14.17 5.09 -4.20
C PRO A 236 -15.44 5.70 -3.62
N VAL A 237 -15.52 5.80 -2.30
CA VAL A 237 -16.70 6.30 -1.59
C VAL A 237 -16.33 7.54 -0.76
N ARG A 238 -17.34 8.32 -0.33
CA ARG A 238 -17.11 9.37 0.65
C ARG A 238 -17.03 8.80 2.06
N ASN A 239 -16.39 9.52 2.97
CA ASN A 239 -16.27 9.08 4.36
C ASN A 239 -17.63 8.84 5.02
N VAL A 240 -18.65 9.66 4.71
CA VAL A 240 -20.01 9.45 5.22
C VAL A 240 -20.63 8.15 4.74
N GLU A 241 -20.36 7.75 3.49
CA GLU A 241 -20.82 6.48 2.90
C GLU A 241 -20.07 5.31 3.54
N PHE A 242 -18.73 5.40 3.59
CA PHE A 242 -17.91 4.40 4.29
C PHE A 242 -18.39 4.16 5.72
N THR A 243 -18.67 5.24 6.44
CA THR A 243 -19.14 5.19 7.82
C THR A 243 -20.49 4.46 7.94
N ARG A 244 -21.43 4.74 7.01
CA ARG A 244 -22.73 4.06 6.99
C ARG A 244 -22.61 2.58 6.66
N SER A 245 -21.87 2.23 5.63
CA SER A 245 -21.62 0.85 5.21
C SER A 245 -20.97 0.03 6.34
N LEU A 246 -19.94 0.59 6.99
CA LEU A 246 -19.29 -0.07 8.13
C LEU A 246 -20.25 -0.26 9.31
N GLY A 247 -21.04 0.78 9.65
CA GLY A 247 -22.05 0.69 10.70
C GLY A 247 -23.14 -0.33 10.39
N HIS A 248 -23.61 -0.37 9.14
CA HIS A 248 -24.58 -1.35 8.67
C HIS A 248 -24.05 -2.79 8.79
N CYS A 249 -22.85 -3.03 8.31
CA CYS A 249 -22.21 -4.35 8.37
C CYS A 249 -21.99 -4.83 9.82
N LEU A 250 -21.73 -3.91 10.75
CA LEU A 250 -21.56 -4.23 12.17
C LEU A 250 -22.85 -4.21 12.98
N HIS A 251 -24.00 -3.86 12.37
CA HIS A 251 -25.28 -3.62 13.06
C HIS A 251 -25.15 -2.62 14.21
N ARG A 252 -24.47 -1.49 13.96
CA ARG A 252 -24.22 -0.43 14.93
C ARG A 252 -24.59 0.94 14.38
N PRO A 253 -25.14 1.84 15.22
CA PRO A 253 -25.40 3.22 14.81
C PRO A 253 -24.10 3.97 14.55
N THR A 254 -24.17 4.97 13.65
CA THR A 254 -23.03 5.82 13.26
C THR A 254 -23.39 7.30 13.34
N VAL A 255 -24.05 7.67 14.41
CA VAL A 255 -24.66 9.02 14.60
C VAL A 255 -23.71 10.04 15.21
N LEU A 256 -22.60 9.62 15.80
CA LEU A 256 -21.67 10.50 16.53
C LEU A 256 -20.54 10.99 15.58
N PRO A 257 -20.63 12.23 15.05
CA PRO A 257 -19.56 12.73 14.20
C PRO A 257 -18.29 13.03 15.02
N VAL A 258 -17.13 12.88 14.39
CA VAL A 258 -15.85 13.34 14.95
C VAL A 258 -15.54 14.71 14.37
N PRO A 259 -15.74 15.82 15.11
CA PRO A 259 -15.58 17.16 14.56
C PRO A 259 -14.13 17.47 14.15
N ALA A 260 -13.94 18.14 12.99
CA ALA A 260 -12.62 18.58 12.54
C ALA A 260 -11.92 19.48 13.57
N ALA A 261 -12.70 20.30 14.32
CA ALA A 261 -12.20 21.16 15.39
C ALA A 261 -11.54 20.39 16.55
N VAL A 262 -11.90 19.13 16.75
CA VAL A 262 -11.28 18.23 17.74
C VAL A 262 -10.05 17.57 17.17
N LEU A 263 -10.09 17.14 15.90
CA LEU A 263 -8.99 16.42 15.27
C LEU A 263 -7.76 17.29 15.02
N LYS A 264 -7.95 18.54 14.57
CA LYS A 264 -6.85 19.45 14.25
C LYS A 264 -5.89 19.69 15.43
N PRO A 265 -6.34 20.05 16.64
CA PRO A 265 -5.41 20.24 17.76
C PRO A 265 -4.80 18.93 18.27
N LEU A 266 -5.49 17.80 18.17
CA LEU A 266 -4.99 16.51 18.66
C LEU A 266 -3.95 15.89 17.73
N LEU A 267 -4.12 16.02 16.42
CA LEU A 267 -3.33 15.32 15.42
C LEU A 267 -2.39 16.25 14.62
N GLY A 268 -2.56 17.57 14.76
CA GLY A 268 -1.77 18.54 14.00
C GLY A 268 -1.91 18.32 12.49
N GLU A 269 -0.80 18.30 11.76
CA GLU A 269 -0.79 18.09 10.31
C GLU A 269 -1.37 16.73 9.86
N LEU A 270 -1.28 15.69 10.70
CA LEU A 270 -1.90 14.39 10.41
C LEU A 270 -3.42 14.49 10.24
N ALA A 271 -4.06 15.48 10.84
CA ALA A 271 -5.50 15.73 10.66
C ALA A 271 -5.85 15.98 9.18
N GLY A 272 -4.95 16.58 8.40
CA GLY A 272 -5.12 16.78 6.96
C GLY A 272 -5.33 15.47 6.21
N LEU A 273 -4.61 14.41 6.58
CA LEU A 273 -4.76 13.08 5.97
C LEU A 273 -6.15 12.46 6.21
N LEU A 274 -6.81 12.82 7.32
CA LEU A 274 -8.14 12.29 7.66
C LEU A 274 -9.29 13.17 7.17
N LEU A 275 -9.04 14.46 6.99
CA LEU A 275 -10.04 15.46 6.59
C LEU A 275 -10.02 15.76 5.09
N GLY A 276 -8.90 15.53 4.43
CA GLY A 276 -8.75 15.55 2.99
C GLY A 276 -8.97 14.17 2.38
N GLY A 277 -9.00 14.10 1.05
CA GLY A 277 -9.19 12.83 0.36
C GLY A 277 -8.83 12.90 -1.13
N GLN A 278 -8.79 11.74 -1.75
CA GLN A 278 -8.48 11.59 -3.17
C GLN A 278 -9.60 10.80 -3.85
N HIS A 279 -10.22 11.39 -4.87
CA HIS A 279 -11.13 10.66 -5.77
C HIS A 279 -10.28 9.87 -6.79
N ALA A 280 -9.39 9.00 -6.29
CA ALA A 280 -8.48 8.24 -7.13
C ALA A 280 -9.16 7.05 -7.79
N LEU A 281 -8.86 6.83 -9.07
CA LEU A 281 -9.42 5.76 -9.91
C LEU A 281 -8.29 4.92 -10.50
N PRO A 282 -8.46 3.57 -10.58
CA PRO A 282 -7.43 2.64 -11.06
C PRO A 282 -7.48 2.47 -12.59
N GLN A 283 -7.43 3.58 -13.32
CA GLN A 283 -7.73 3.60 -14.76
C GLN A 283 -6.77 2.74 -15.58
N ARG A 284 -5.47 2.79 -15.27
CA ARG A 284 -4.46 2.05 -16.03
C ARG A 284 -4.58 0.56 -15.87
N VAL A 285 -4.69 0.07 -14.63
CA VAL A 285 -4.73 -1.36 -14.38
C VAL A 285 -6.01 -1.99 -14.94
N GLU A 286 -7.14 -1.27 -14.94
CA GLU A 286 -8.37 -1.73 -15.59
C GLU A 286 -8.23 -1.77 -17.11
N ALA A 287 -7.62 -0.76 -17.73
CA ALA A 287 -7.35 -0.72 -19.16
C ALA A 287 -6.39 -1.85 -19.61
N GLU A 288 -5.48 -2.26 -18.76
CA GLU A 288 -4.55 -3.38 -18.99
C GLU A 288 -5.18 -4.76 -18.70
N GLY A 289 -6.45 -4.80 -18.31
CA GLY A 289 -7.23 -6.02 -18.19
C GLY A 289 -7.30 -6.63 -16.77
N PHE A 290 -6.77 -5.95 -15.75
CA PHE A 290 -6.99 -6.37 -14.36
C PHE A 290 -8.49 -6.35 -14.02
N ARG A 291 -8.93 -7.32 -13.23
CA ARG A 291 -10.32 -7.41 -12.75
C ARG A 291 -10.32 -7.48 -11.24
N PHE A 292 -10.95 -6.47 -10.62
CA PHE A 292 -11.17 -6.46 -9.17
C PHE A 292 -12.20 -7.52 -8.77
N ARG A 293 -11.95 -8.21 -7.69
CA ARG A 293 -12.91 -9.12 -7.05
C ARG A 293 -13.97 -8.33 -6.30
N PHE A 294 -13.56 -7.23 -5.65
CA PHE A 294 -14.43 -6.38 -4.85
C PHE A 294 -14.56 -5.00 -5.51
N ASN A 295 -15.66 -4.80 -6.23
CA ASN A 295 -15.92 -3.54 -6.93
C ASN A 295 -16.72 -2.55 -6.09
N ASP A 296 -17.41 -3.01 -5.05
CA ASP A 296 -18.20 -2.19 -4.13
C ASP A 296 -17.80 -2.42 -2.67
N LEU A 297 -17.98 -1.39 -1.86
CA LEU A 297 -17.52 -1.39 -0.46
C LEU A 297 -18.29 -2.38 0.42
N ASP A 298 -19.60 -2.55 0.18
CA ASP A 298 -20.44 -3.39 1.04
C ASP A 298 -20.05 -4.85 0.91
N SER A 299 -19.80 -5.35 -0.30
CA SER A 299 -19.27 -6.71 -0.53
C SER A 299 -17.89 -6.91 0.09
N ALA A 300 -17.01 -5.91 0.00
CA ALA A 300 -15.68 -5.96 0.61
C ALA A 300 -15.75 -6.02 2.14
N LEU A 301 -16.60 -5.20 2.76
CA LEU A 301 -16.80 -5.20 4.21
C LEU A 301 -17.46 -6.49 4.69
N ALA A 302 -18.44 -7.01 3.94
CA ALA A 302 -19.09 -8.28 4.27
C ALA A 302 -18.08 -9.44 4.30
N ASP A 303 -17.23 -9.57 3.29
CA ASP A 303 -16.16 -10.59 3.25
C ASP A 303 -15.22 -10.48 4.45
N LEU A 304 -14.82 -9.25 4.81
CA LEU A 304 -13.85 -9.02 5.88
C LEU A 304 -14.43 -9.18 7.29
N LEU A 305 -15.72 -8.95 7.51
CA LEU A 305 -16.31 -8.82 8.82
C LEU A 305 -17.29 -9.95 9.16
N THR A 306 -17.77 -10.71 8.18
CA THR A 306 -18.54 -11.92 8.43
C THR A 306 -17.59 -13.03 8.87
N PRO A 307 -17.88 -13.74 9.98
CA PRO A 307 -17.12 -14.94 10.34
C PRO A 307 -17.22 -15.99 9.23
N PRO A 308 -16.16 -16.78 8.99
CA PRO A 308 -16.20 -17.87 8.03
C PRO A 308 -17.17 -18.97 8.44
#